data_7e301567ee586799a251bcbe4082ff2e
#
_entry.id   7e301567ee586799a251bcbe4082ff2e
#
_cell.length_a   1.000
_cell.length_b   1.000
_cell.length_c   1.000
_cell.angle_alpha   90.00
_cell.angle_beta   90.00
_cell.angle_gamma   90.00
#
_symmetry.space_group_name_H-M   'P 1'
#
loop_
_entity.id
_entity.type
_entity.pdbx_description
1 polymer ?
#
loop_
_entity_poly.entity_id
_entity_poly.type
_entity_poly.pdbx_seq_one_letter_code
_entity_poly.pdbx_strand_id
1 'polypeptide(L)'
;MQKKNRITKIIGIDSRGFIFASPVAYKNKIPLVLARKKGKLPGSTFKSRYKLEYGFDELHLHRNSIRKNDKVLVIDDLIATGGTAVACLNLVKKTNNKKVNFLFIVELSDLPGRAIIEKLGHNFISLSRFNEEDQ
;
A
#
# COMPACT_ATOMS: atom_id res chain seq x y z
N MET A 1 -15.19 20.83 9.38
CA MET A 1 -14.70 19.44 9.25
C MET A 1 -14.33 19.11 7.81
N GLN A 2 -13.14 18.63 7.60
CA GLN A 2 -12.64 18.37 6.25
C GLN A 2 -12.99 16.98 5.74
N LYS A 3 -14.16 16.84 5.21
CA LYS A 3 -14.62 15.55 4.70
C LYS A 3 -14.03 15.18 3.35
N LYS A 4 -13.74 16.15 2.52
CA LYS A 4 -13.21 15.89 1.16
C LYS A 4 -11.80 15.33 1.15
N ASN A 5 -11.03 15.49 2.24
CA ASN A 5 -9.68 14.92 2.37
C ASN A 5 -9.64 13.65 3.21
N ARG A 6 -10.80 13.18 3.58
CA ARG A 6 -10.91 12.01 4.45
C ARG A 6 -10.62 10.73 3.67
N ILE A 7 -9.82 9.84 4.29
CA ILE A 7 -9.57 8.52 3.74
C ILE A 7 -10.87 7.72 3.72
N THR A 8 -11.19 7.09 2.60
CA THR A 8 -12.39 6.30 2.42
C THR A 8 -12.14 4.81 2.31
N LYS A 9 -10.92 4.41 1.98
CA LYS A 9 -10.53 2.99 1.89
C LYS A 9 -9.12 2.84 2.42
N ILE A 10 -8.90 1.75 3.17
CA ILE A 10 -7.58 1.39 3.64
C ILE A 10 -7.20 0.07 2.97
N ILE A 11 -6.03 0.02 2.37
CA ILE A 11 -5.47 -1.21 1.79
C ILE A 11 -4.36 -1.70 2.71
N GLY A 12 -4.48 -2.96 3.14
CA GLY A 12 -3.38 -3.65 3.82
C GLY A 12 -2.69 -4.59 2.86
N ILE A 13 -1.37 -4.61 2.89
CA ILE A 13 -0.58 -5.48 2.01
C ILE A 13 -0.26 -6.80 2.71
N ASP A 14 -0.52 -7.91 2.00
CA ASP A 14 -0.25 -9.28 2.45
C ASP A 14 1.22 -9.46 2.81
N SER A 15 1.56 -9.91 4.00
CA SER A 15 0.63 -10.32 5.05
C SER A 15 0.75 -9.46 6.30
N ARG A 16 1.95 -8.98 6.62
CA ARG A 16 2.19 -8.24 7.87
C ARG A 16 1.49 -6.89 7.87
N GLY A 17 1.24 -6.32 6.70
CA GLY A 17 0.47 -5.09 6.60
C GLY A 17 -0.94 -5.22 7.17
N PHE A 18 -1.52 -6.41 7.12
CA PHE A 18 -2.86 -6.65 7.68
C PHE A 18 -2.92 -6.40 9.18
N ILE A 19 -1.83 -6.71 9.89
CA ILE A 19 -1.77 -6.55 11.35
C ILE A 19 -1.93 -5.09 11.75
N PHE A 20 -1.39 -4.18 10.95
CA PHE A 20 -1.45 -2.75 11.22
C PHE A 20 -2.66 -2.09 10.56
N ALA A 21 -3.02 -2.54 9.36
CA ALA A 21 -4.15 -1.96 8.63
C ALA A 21 -5.49 -2.27 9.31
N SER A 22 -5.64 -3.48 9.84
CA SER A 22 -6.91 -3.90 10.45
C SER A 22 -7.33 -3.03 11.64
N PRO A 23 -6.47 -2.79 12.65
CA PRO A 23 -6.89 -1.94 13.77
C PRO A 23 -7.12 -0.49 13.37
N VAL A 24 -6.35 0.04 12.41
CA VAL A 24 -6.56 1.40 11.93
C VAL A 24 -7.92 1.52 11.24
N ALA A 25 -8.24 0.56 10.38
CA ALA A 25 -9.52 0.54 9.69
C ALA A 25 -10.68 0.42 10.66
N TYR A 26 -10.56 -0.48 11.62
CA TYR A 26 -11.59 -0.72 12.63
C TYR A 26 -11.86 0.52 13.47
N LYS A 27 -10.79 1.13 14.00
CA LYS A 27 -10.93 2.30 14.86
C LYS A 27 -11.55 3.49 14.13
N ASN A 28 -11.21 3.65 12.88
CA ASN A 28 -11.67 4.80 12.08
C ASN A 28 -12.95 4.51 11.29
N LYS A 29 -13.47 3.29 11.40
CA LYS A 29 -14.68 2.86 10.68
C LYS A 29 -14.56 3.05 9.18
N ILE A 30 -13.39 2.70 8.65
CA ILE A 30 -13.10 2.77 7.22
C ILE A 30 -13.00 1.33 6.68
N PRO A 31 -13.61 1.03 5.53
CA PRO A 31 -13.48 -0.30 4.94
C PRO A 31 -12.04 -0.70 4.68
N LEU A 32 -11.72 -1.95 5.01
CA LEU A 32 -10.41 -2.53 4.77
C LEU A 32 -10.46 -3.36 3.49
N VAL A 33 -9.50 -3.11 2.61
CA VAL A 33 -9.31 -3.84 1.37
C VAL A 33 -7.99 -4.57 1.44
N LEU A 34 -7.96 -5.81 1.01
CA LEU A 34 -6.76 -6.64 1.08
C LEU A 34 -6.07 -6.70 -0.27
N ALA A 35 -4.81 -6.27 -0.31
CA ALA A 35 -3.93 -6.53 -1.43
C ALA A 35 -3.23 -7.85 -1.14
N ARG A 36 -3.55 -8.89 -1.88
CA ARG A 36 -3.15 -10.26 -1.57
C ARG A 36 -2.23 -10.83 -2.62
N LYS A 37 -1.45 -11.82 -2.23
CA LYS A 37 -0.58 -12.55 -3.13
C LYS A 37 -1.41 -13.43 -4.07
N LYS A 38 -0.78 -13.87 -5.17
CA LYS A 38 -1.42 -14.67 -6.20
C LYS A 38 -2.19 -15.85 -5.61
N GLY A 39 -3.41 -16.07 -6.11
CA GLY A 39 -4.21 -17.23 -5.74
C GLY A 39 -4.93 -17.13 -4.41
N LYS A 40 -4.84 -16.00 -3.70
CA LYS A 40 -5.46 -15.86 -2.39
C LYS A 40 -6.84 -15.19 -2.44
N LEU A 41 -7.17 -14.49 -3.51
CA LEU A 41 -8.46 -13.82 -3.65
C LEU A 41 -9.31 -14.57 -4.66
N PRO A 42 -10.58 -14.86 -4.32
CA PRO A 42 -11.52 -15.40 -5.28
C PRO A 42 -12.02 -14.33 -6.23
N GLY A 43 -12.49 -14.74 -7.40
CA GLY A 43 -13.14 -13.84 -8.34
C GLY A 43 -12.19 -13.03 -9.18
N SER A 44 -12.72 -11.97 -9.78
CA SER A 44 -11.98 -11.13 -10.71
C SER A 44 -11.10 -10.10 -10.00
N THR A 45 -9.83 -10.05 -10.36
CA THR A 45 -8.86 -9.16 -9.72
C THR A 45 -8.06 -8.39 -10.76
N PHE A 46 -7.57 -7.22 -10.34
CA PHE A 46 -6.42 -6.59 -10.96
C PHE A 46 -5.16 -7.23 -10.40
N LYS A 47 -4.10 -7.28 -11.18
CA LYS A 47 -2.82 -7.81 -10.71
C LYS A 47 -1.68 -6.91 -11.11
N SER A 48 -0.61 -6.93 -10.30
CA SER A 48 0.63 -6.22 -10.59
C SER A 48 1.79 -7.07 -10.08
N ARG A 49 2.82 -7.20 -10.91
CA ARG A 49 4.02 -7.97 -10.56
C ARG A 49 5.04 -7.08 -9.87
N TYR A 50 5.83 -7.69 -9.01
CA TYR A 50 7.00 -7.02 -8.45
C TYR A 50 8.16 -8.03 -8.37
N LYS A 51 9.37 -7.48 -8.47
CA LYS A 51 10.57 -8.29 -8.52
C LYS A 51 10.99 -8.72 -7.12
N LEU A 52 11.31 -10.00 -6.98
CA LEU A 52 11.96 -10.55 -5.80
C LEU A 52 13.44 -10.72 -6.09
N GLU A 53 14.21 -11.08 -5.07
CA GLU A 53 15.61 -11.45 -5.24
C GLU A 53 15.74 -12.61 -6.24
N TYR A 54 14.83 -13.58 -6.15
CA TYR A 54 14.79 -14.73 -7.06
C TYR A 54 13.42 -14.83 -7.71
N GLY A 55 13.23 -14.13 -8.83
CA GLY A 55 11.99 -14.20 -9.59
C GLY A 55 11.04 -13.05 -9.30
N PHE A 56 9.75 -13.31 -9.45
CA PHE A 56 8.69 -12.32 -9.33
C PHE A 56 7.56 -12.84 -8.47
N ASP A 57 6.86 -11.92 -7.83
CA ASP A 57 5.60 -12.21 -7.16
C ASP A 57 4.54 -11.28 -7.70
N GLU A 58 3.28 -11.49 -7.33
CA GLU A 58 2.17 -10.68 -7.79
C GLU A 58 1.32 -10.24 -6.60
N LEU A 59 0.84 -9.00 -6.68
CA LEU A 59 -0.23 -8.53 -5.81
C LEU A 59 -1.53 -8.48 -6.59
N HIS A 60 -2.62 -8.83 -5.95
CA HIS A 60 -3.95 -8.83 -6.51
C HIS A 60 -4.89 -7.99 -5.66
N LEU A 61 -5.81 -7.32 -6.32
CA LEU A 61 -6.82 -6.48 -5.70
C LEU A 61 -8.14 -6.76 -6.42
N HIS A 62 -9.22 -6.98 -5.66
CA HIS A 62 -10.53 -7.15 -6.28
C HIS A 62 -10.89 -5.93 -7.12
N ARG A 63 -11.43 -6.17 -8.31
CA ARG A 63 -11.73 -5.10 -9.27
C ARG A 63 -12.71 -4.07 -8.74
N ASN A 64 -13.66 -4.50 -7.90
CA ASN A 64 -14.70 -3.62 -7.41
C ASN A 64 -14.46 -3.07 -6.01
N SER A 65 -13.28 -3.31 -5.43
CA SER A 65 -12.99 -2.93 -4.05
C SER A 65 -12.69 -1.44 -3.88
N ILE A 66 -12.15 -0.81 -4.91
CA ILE A 66 -11.79 0.61 -4.89
C ILE A 66 -12.53 1.31 -6.01
N ARG A 67 -13.16 2.43 -5.70
CA ARG A 67 -13.90 3.24 -6.66
C ARG A 67 -13.10 4.47 -7.06
N LYS A 68 -13.46 5.05 -8.20
CA LYS A 68 -12.77 6.21 -8.79
C LYS A 68 -12.56 7.37 -7.82
N ASN A 69 -13.53 7.65 -6.97
CA ASN A 69 -13.47 8.80 -6.07
C ASN A 69 -12.97 8.46 -4.67
N ASP A 70 -12.51 7.24 -4.47
CA ASP A 70 -11.99 6.85 -3.17
C ASP A 70 -10.70 7.60 -2.84
N LYS A 71 -10.51 7.87 -1.56
CA LYS A 71 -9.28 8.40 -0.99
C LYS A 71 -8.59 7.24 -0.29
N VAL A 72 -7.51 6.75 -0.88
CA VAL A 72 -6.90 5.47 -0.48
C VAL A 72 -5.68 5.70 0.39
N LEU A 73 -5.61 4.96 1.50
CA LEU A 73 -4.42 4.85 2.34
C LEU A 73 -3.92 3.41 2.30
N VAL A 74 -2.70 3.23 1.86
CA VAL A 74 -2.03 1.92 1.83
C VAL A 74 -1.16 1.79 3.07
N ILE A 75 -1.32 0.70 3.80
CA ILE A 75 -0.56 0.44 5.02
C ILE A 75 0.23 -0.86 4.87
N ASP A 76 1.52 -0.78 5.17
CA ASP A 76 2.37 -1.96 5.28
C ASP A 76 3.34 -1.78 6.44
N ASP A 77 4.00 -2.84 6.83
CA ASP A 77 4.90 -2.81 7.97
C ASP A 77 6.24 -2.16 7.64
N LEU A 78 6.79 -2.43 6.48
CA LEU A 78 8.15 -2.04 6.13
C LEU A 78 8.23 -1.56 4.70
N ILE A 79 8.98 -0.48 4.47
CA ILE A 79 9.40 -0.12 3.12
C ILE A 79 10.92 -0.14 3.03
N ALA A 80 11.41 -0.82 2.02
CA ALA A 80 12.83 -0.95 1.71
C ALA A 80 13.09 -0.42 0.30
N THR A 81 13.07 -1.29 -0.69
CA THR A 81 13.31 -0.91 -2.09
C THR A 81 12.09 -0.27 -2.75
N GLY A 82 10.91 -0.52 -2.21
CA GLY A 82 9.67 0.05 -2.74
C GLY A 82 8.93 -0.81 -3.74
N GLY A 83 9.45 -2.00 -4.06
CA GLY A 83 8.84 -2.86 -5.09
C GLY A 83 7.38 -3.20 -4.81
N THR A 84 7.09 -3.66 -3.61
CA THR A 84 5.73 -4.01 -3.20
C THR A 84 4.82 -2.79 -3.18
N ALA A 85 5.34 -1.66 -2.67
CA ALA A 85 4.58 -0.41 -2.62
C ALA A 85 4.21 0.07 -4.02
N VAL A 86 5.15 0.02 -4.96
CA VAL A 86 4.90 0.43 -6.36
C VAL A 86 3.90 -0.53 -7.01
N ALA A 87 3.99 -1.82 -6.75
CA ALA A 87 3.02 -2.78 -7.26
C ALA A 87 1.61 -2.45 -6.76
N CYS A 88 1.47 -2.12 -5.47
CA CYS A 88 0.19 -1.73 -4.91
C CYS A 88 -0.32 -0.42 -5.53
N LEU A 89 0.57 0.55 -5.72
CA LEU A 89 0.25 1.80 -6.40
C LEU A 89 -0.32 1.54 -7.79
N ASN A 90 0.32 0.64 -8.55
CA ASN A 90 -0.15 0.30 -9.89
C ASN A 90 -1.55 -0.32 -9.87
N LEU A 91 -1.86 -1.12 -8.85
CA LEU A 91 -3.20 -1.67 -8.69
C LEU A 91 -4.24 -0.57 -8.46
N VAL A 92 -3.92 0.37 -7.57
CA VAL A 92 -4.84 1.48 -7.26
C VAL A 92 -5.04 2.36 -8.49
N LYS A 93 -4.00 2.60 -9.27
CA LYS A 93 -4.12 3.38 -10.51
C LYS A 93 -5.07 2.74 -11.52
N LYS A 94 -5.18 1.42 -11.53
CA LYS A 94 -6.13 0.73 -12.42
C LYS A 94 -7.59 1.03 -12.08
N THR A 95 -7.85 1.59 -10.90
CA THR A 95 -9.18 2.01 -10.48
C THR A 95 -9.47 3.48 -10.76
N ASN A 96 -8.61 4.12 -11.56
CA ASN A 96 -8.68 5.54 -11.95
C ASN A 96 -8.46 6.52 -10.78
N ASN A 97 -7.77 6.11 -9.75
CA ASN A 97 -7.35 7.00 -8.67
C ASN A 97 -5.99 7.60 -9.02
N LYS A 98 -5.86 8.90 -8.85
CA LYS A 98 -4.66 9.63 -9.25
C LYS A 98 -3.63 9.76 -8.13
N LYS A 99 -4.09 9.80 -6.89
CA LYS A 99 -3.21 10.03 -5.76
C LYS A 99 -3.46 9.01 -4.66
N VAL A 100 -2.39 8.48 -4.12
CA VAL A 100 -2.44 7.45 -3.09
C VAL A 100 -1.62 7.93 -1.90
N ASN A 101 -2.08 7.58 -0.71
CA ASN A 101 -1.39 7.88 0.54
C ASN A 101 -0.78 6.59 1.06
N PHE A 102 0.45 6.66 1.55
CA PHE A 102 1.17 5.49 2.07
C PHE A 102 1.56 5.72 3.52
N LEU A 103 1.39 4.70 4.33
CA LEU A 103 1.84 4.66 5.71
C LEU A 103 2.62 3.38 5.96
N PHE A 104 3.86 3.52 6.40
CA PHE A 104 4.70 2.39 6.77
C PHE A 104 5.09 2.52 8.23
N ILE A 105 5.15 1.41 8.93
CA ILE A 105 5.57 1.40 10.33
C ILE A 105 7.08 1.67 10.41
N VAL A 106 7.84 1.00 9.54
CA VAL A 106 9.31 1.12 9.49
C VAL A 106 9.76 1.49 8.08
N GLU A 107 10.65 2.45 8.00
CA GLU A 107 11.31 2.83 6.76
C GLU A 107 12.79 2.55 6.87
N LEU A 108 13.35 1.80 5.90
CA LEU A 108 14.79 1.65 5.78
C LEU A 108 15.31 2.82 4.95
N SER A 109 15.88 3.81 5.63
CA SER A 109 16.13 5.13 5.04
C SER A 109 17.29 5.21 4.06
N ASP A 110 18.20 4.24 4.07
CA ASP A 110 19.28 4.16 3.07
C ASP A 110 18.85 3.42 1.79
N LEU A 111 17.60 2.99 1.71
CA LEU A 111 17.06 2.37 0.51
C LEU A 111 16.08 3.32 -0.19
N PRO A 112 15.84 3.12 -1.49
CA PRO A 112 15.18 4.14 -2.32
C PRO A 112 13.65 4.18 -2.25
N GLY A 113 13.01 3.32 -1.45
CA GLY A 113 11.55 3.17 -1.50
C GLY A 113 10.78 4.47 -1.32
N ARG A 114 11.11 5.25 -0.29
CA ARG A 114 10.44 6.53 -0.03
C ARG A 114 10.58 7.49 -1.21
N ALA A 115 11.81 7.64 -1.69
CA ALA A 115 12.09 8.57 -2.77
C ALA A 115 11.30 8.23 -4.03
N ILE A 116 11.15 6.94 -4.34
CA ILE A 116 10.37 6.49 -5.50
C ILE A 116 8.91 6.91 -5.36
N ILE A 117 8.32 6.67 -4.20
CA ILE A 117 6.90 6.99 -3.95
C ILE A 117 6.67 8.49 -4.03
N GLU A 118 7.54 9.28 -3.39
CA GLU A 118 7.42 10.73 -3.39
C GLU A 118 7.65 11.33 -4.77
N LYS A 119 8.62 10.80 -5.51
CA LYS A 119 8.89 11.25 -6.87
C LYS A 119 7.71 11.01 -7.81
N LEU A 120 6.95 9.94 -7.57
CA LEU A 120 5.74 9.65 -8.34
C LEU A 120 4.55 10.52 -7.92
N GLY A 121 4.73 11.41 -6.94
CA GLY A 121 3.72 12.40 -6.57
C GLY A 121 2.74 11.96 -5.49
N HIS A 122 3.08 10.93 -4.72
CA HIS A 122 2.19 10.40 -3.70
C HIS A 122 2.65 10.79 -2.29
N ASN A 123 1.71 10.78 -1.35
CA ASN A 123 1.99 11.10 0.04
C ASN A 123 2.62 9.91 0.75
N PHE A 124 3.56 10.18 1.63
CA PHE A 124 4.31 9.15 2.33
C PHE A 124 4.51 9.52 3.79
N ILE A 125 4.18 8.60 4.68
CA ILE A 125 4.44 8.74 6.11
C ILE A 125 5.08 7.45 6.60
N SER A 126 6.14 7.57 7.40
CA SER A 126 6.69 6.43 8.14
C SER A 126 6.72 6.80 9.62
N LEU A 127 6.49 5.80 10.48
CA LEU A 127 6.48 6.03 11.93
C LEU A 127 7.86 5.96 12.54
N SER A 128 8.76 5.16 11.97
CA SER A 128 10.14 5.08 12.40
C SER A 128 11.05 4.85 11.21
N ARG A 129 12.30 5.30 11.34
CA ARG A 129 13.28 5.22 10.26
C ARG A 129 14.56 4.59 10.80
N PHE A 130 15.11 3.66 10.02
CA PHE A 130 16.36 2.99 10.36
C PHE A 130 17.27 2.98 9.15
N ASN A 131 18.58 3.03 9.39
CA ASN A 131 19.59 2.83 8.37
C ASN A 131 20.59 1.77 8.85
N GLU A 132 21.58 1.43 8.04
CA GLU A 132 22.53 0.40 8.40
C GLU A 132 23.28 0.72 9.70
N GLU A 133 23.52 1.98 9.98
CA GLU A 133 24.24 2.40 11.17
C GLU A 133 23.44 2.17 12.45
N ASP A 134 22.14 2.08 12.34
CA ASP A 134 21.24 1.88 13.48
C ASP A 134 21.06 0.41 13.85
N GLN A 135 21.69 -0.49 13.09
CA GLN A 135 21.54 -1.94 13.30
C GLN A 135 22.71 -2.58 14.11
#